data_562b510508bdf3f6e0d9b811aee4323e
#
_entry.id   562b510508bdf3f6e0d9b811aee4323e
#
_cell.length_a   1.000
_cell.length_b   1.000
_cell.length_c   1.000
_cell.angle_alpha   90.00
_cell.angle_beta   90.00
_cell.angle_gamma   90.00
#
_symmetry.space_group_name_H-M   'P 1'
#
loop_
_entity.id
_entity.type
_entity.pdbx_description
1 polymer ?
#
loop_
_entity_poly.entity_id
_entity_poly.type
_entity_poly.pdbx_seq_one_letter_code
_entity_poly.pdbx_strand_id
1 'polypeptide(L)'
;MDERVKEAIFRQVGKEPFAKKFGLQLVELGAGYSKVEMTFTPDMENLFGMAHGGALFALIDEAFETASNSHGTLAVALNLNTTYVSSPAPGSRLTAEAREFSRTNKTANYDIRVTDDKGTLIASCQALVYRKGSPLPFL
;
A
#
# COMPACT_ATOMS: atom_id res chain seq x y z
N MET A 1 -15.74 -0.46 9.82
CA MET A 1 -14.39 -0.45 10.40
C MET A 1 -14.44 0.26 11.74
N ASP A 2 -13.67 -0.20 12.72
CA ASP A 2 -13.52 0.46 14.02
C ASP A 2 -12.81 1.81 13.85
N GLU A 3 -13.45 2.90 14.29
CA GLU A 3 -12.89 4.27 14.14
C GLU A 3 -11.60 4.47 14.95
N ARG A 4 -11.44 3.83 16.10
CA ARG A 4 -10.19 3.89 16.88
C ARG A 4 -9.02 3.30 16.10
N VAL A 5 -9.25 2.17 15.45
CA VAL A 5 -8.25 1.51 14.59
C VAL A 5 -7.90 2.42 13.43
N LYS A 6 -8.90 2.97 12.77
CA LYS A 6 -8.73 3.89 11.63
C LYS A 6 -7.87 5.09 12.01
N GLU A 7 -8.25 5.79 13.06
CA GLU A 7 -7.50 6.95 13.55
C GLU A 7 -6.06 6.61 13.95
N ALA A 8 -5.88 5.45 14.61
CA ALA A 8 -4.55 4.99 15.02
C ALA A 8 -3.65 4.71 13.82
N ILE A 9 -4.16 4.07 12.77
CA ILE A 9 -3.38 3.78 11.56
C ILE A 9 -3.03 5.10 10.84
N PHE A 10 -3.99 6.01 10.63
CA PHE A 10 -3.69 7.32 10.03
C PHE A 10 -2.61 8.07 10.80
N ARG A 11 -2.72 8.10 12.13
CA ARG A 11 -1.72 8.75 12.99
C ARG A 11 -0.36 8.10 12.87
N GLN A 12 -0.31 6.77 12.80
CA GLN A 12 0.94 6.02 12.73
C GLN A 12 1.62 6.17 11.36
N VAL A 13 0.88 6.12 10.27
CA VAL A 13 1.41 6.41 8.91
C VAL A 13 2.00 7.81 8.84
N GLY A 14 1.37 8.80 9.49
CA GLY A 14 1.89 10.16 9.57
C GLY A 14 3.26 10.27 10.26
N LYS A 15 3.67 9.26 11.02
CA LYS A 15 4.98 9.20 11.72
C LYS A 15 5.93 8.19 11.10
N GLU A 16 5.47 7.39 10.16
CA GLU A 16 6.25 6.31 9.58
C GLU A 16 7.41 6.86 8.75
N PRO A 17 8.68 6.53 9.11
CA PRO A 17 9.85 7.07 8.41
C PRO A 17 9.88 6.71 6.92
N PHE A 18 9.51 5.48 6.58
CA PHE A 18 9.50 5.00 5.20
C PHE A 18 8.44 5.73 4.35
N ALA A 19 7.25 5.95 4.91
CA ALA A 19 6.21 6.72 4.23
C ALA A 19 6.66 8.16 3.95
N LYS A 20 7.34 8.79 4.90
CA LYS A 20 7.91 10.13 4.71
C LYS A 20 8.96 10.16 3.61
N LYS A 21 9.81 9.14 3.55
CA LYS A 21 10.90 9.06 2.55
C LYS A 21 10.37 9.09 1.12
N PHE A 22 9.26 8.41 0.85
CA PHE A 22 8.66 8.33 -0.49
C PHE A 22 7.47 9.27 -0.68
N GLY A 23 7.10 10.04 0.34
CA GLY A 23 5.93 10.91 0.28
C GLY A 23 4.62 10.13 0.15
N LEU A 24 4.55 8.93 0.76
CA LEU A 24 3.35 8.10 0.76
C LEU A 24 2.26 8.72 1.63
N GLN A 25 1.06 8.86 1.08
CA GLN A 25 -0.08 9.45 1.78
C GLN A 25 -1.24 8.47 1.81
N LEU A 26 -1.62 8.02 3.01
CA LEU A 26 -2.85 7.26 3.20
C LEU A 26 -4.05 8.20 3.02
N VAL A 27 -4.90 7.91 2.04
CA VAL A 27 -6.04 8.77 1.67
C VAL A 27 -7.35 8.20 2.16
N GLU A 28 -7.53 6.89 2.00
CA GLU A 28 -8.75 6.19 2.43
C GLU A 28 -8.37 4.89 3.15
N LEU A 29 -9.15 4.52 4.15
CA LEU A 29 -8.99 3.28 4.89
C LEU A 29 -10.35 2.73 5.28
N GLY A 30 -10.59 1.47 4.99
CA GLY A 30 -11.76 0.70 5.37
C GLY A 30 -11.37 -0.70 5.78
N ALA A 31 -12.34 -1.51 6.18
CA ALA A 31 -12.08 -2.91 6.55
C ALA A 31 -11.57 -3.69 5.32
N GLY A 32 -10.32 -4.15 5.37
CA GLY A 32 -9.67 -4.85 4.24
C GLY A 32 -9.43 -3.99 3.01
N TYR A 33 -9.41 -2.67 3.16
CA TYR A 33 -9.26 -1.74 2.05
C TYR A 33 -8.40 -0.55 2.42
N SER A 34 -7.54 -0.13 1.50
CA SER A 34 -6.85 1.16 1.63
C SER A 34 -6.58 1.78 0.26
N LYS A 35 -6.40 3.09 0.29
CA LYS A 35 -5.93 3.88 -0.85
C LYS A 35 -4.76 4.75 -0.38
N VAL A 36 -3.63 4.61 -1.07
CA VAL A 36 -2.41 5.37 -0.81
C VAL A 36 -1.98 6.08 -2.09
N GLU A 37 -1.50 7.31 -1.96
CA GLU A 37 -1.03 8.11 -3.08
C GLU A 37 0.45 8.45 -2.93
N MET A 38 1.12 8.62 -4.08
CA MET A 38 2.52 9.03 -4.18
C MET A 38 2.73 9.82 -5.47
N THR A 39 3.53 10.88 -5.40
CA THR A 39 4.00 11.55 -6.61
C THR A 39 5.30 10.90 -7.09
N PHE A 40 5.37 10.55 -8.38
CA PHE A 40 6.61 10.07 -8.98
C PHE A 40 7.57 11.25 -9.16
N THR A 41 8.63 11.28 -8.36
CA THR A 41 9.64 12.35 -8.33
C THR A 41 10.92 11.89 -9.02
N PRO A 42 11.81 12.83 -9.47
CA PRO A 42 13.04 12.48 -10.19
C PRO A 42 14.00 11.56 -9.42
N ASP A 43 14.01 11.62 -8.09
CA ASP A 43 14.85 10.75 -7.26
C ASP A 43 14.36 9.30 -7.18
N MET A 44 13.21 9.00 -7.78
CA MET A 44 12.65 7.66 -7.92
C MET A 44 12.95 7.03 -9.29
N GLU A 45 13.75 7.69 -10.11
CA GLU A 45 14.11 7.18 -11.44
C GLU A 45 15.13 6.04 -11.33
N ASN A 46 14.99 5.07 -12.25
CA ASN A 46 15.95 3.98 -12.43
C ASN A 46 17.08 4.42 -13.36
N LEU A 47 17.96 3.49 -13.71
CA LEU A 47 19.11 3.80 -14.59
C LEU A 47 18.71 4.18 -16.03
N PHE A 48 17.45 3.99 -16.41
CA PHE A 48 16.90 4.38 -17.71
C PHE A 48 16.12 5.70 -17.70
N GLY A 49 16.02 6.36 -16.54
CA GLY A 49 15.20 7.57 -16.38
C GLY A 49 13.70 7.30 -16.26
N MET A 50 13.33 6.05 -16.03
CA MET A 50 11.92 5.61 -15.81
C MET A 50 11.67 5.38 -14.32
N ALA A 51 10.41 5.21 -13.94
CA ALA A 51 10.07 4.91 -12.55
C ALA A 51 10.76 3.61 -12.09
N HIS A 52 11.49 3.70 -10.98
CA HIS A 52 12.11 2.54 -10.37
C HIS A 52 11.05 1.61 -9.80
N GLY A 53 11.16 0.31 -10.11
CA GLY A 53 10.23 -0.69 -9.55
C GLY A 53 10.18 -0.68 -8.03
N GLY A 54 11.29 -0.36 -7.36
CA GLY A 54 11.35 -0.21 -5.91
C GLY A 54 10.45 0.90 -5.37
N ALA A 55 10.30 2.01 -6.10
CA ALA A 55 9.41 3.10 -5.71
C ALA A 55 7.94 2.71 -5.89
N LEU A 56 7.61 2.03 -7.00
CA LEU A 56 6.26 1.50 -7.22
C LEU A 56 5.91 0.45 -6.18
N PHE A 57 6.87 -0.41 -5.83
CA PHE A 57 6.70 -1.41 -4.79
C PHE A 57 6.47 -0.78 -3.41
N ALA A 58 7.15 0.31 -3.09
CA ALA A 58 6.94 1.06 -1.85
C ALA A 58 5.49 1.52 -1.71
N LEU A 59 4.91 2.05 -2.79
CA LEU A 59 3.51 2.47 -2.83
C LEU A 59 2.55 1.27 -2.65
N ILE A 60 2.83 0.16 -3.33
CA ILE A 60 2.05 -1.08 -3.22
C ILE A 60 2.08 -1.62 -1.79
N ASP A 61 3.27 -1.69 -1.21
CA ASP A 61 3.47 -2.28 0.12
C ASP A 61 2.79 -1.43 1.22
N GLU A 62 2.80 -0.12 1.08
CA GLU A 62 2.09 0.78 2.01
C GLU A 62 0.58 0.56 1.97
N ALA A 63 0.00 0.44 0.78
CA ALA A 63 -1.41 0.12 0.64
C ALA A 63 -1.72 -1.26 1.24
N PHE A 64 -0.85 -2.23 1.02
CA PHE A 64 -0.97 -3.58 1.56
C PHE A 64 -0.89 -3.58 3.10
N GLU A 65 0.11 -2.91 3.66
CA GLU A 65 0.31 -2.80 5.11
C GLU A 65 -0.92 -2.21 5.79
N THR A 66 -1.42 -1.10 5.29
CA THR A 66 -2.55 -0.39 5.90
C THR A 66 -3.85 -1.17 5.76
N ALA A 67 -4.12 -1.76 4.58
CA ALA A 67 -5.31 -2.59 4.37
C ALA A 67 -5.31 -3.85 5.25
N SER A 68 -4.17 -4.54 5.32
CA SER A 68 -4.09 -5.81 6.06
C SER A 68 -4.18 -5.63 7.57
N ASN A 69 -3.80 -4.48 8.10
CA ASN A 69 -3.89 -4.16 9.51
C ASN A 69 -5.19 -3.42 9.90
N SER A 70 -6.05 -3.13 8.92
CA SER A 70 -7.29 -2.39 9.14
C SER A 70 -8.31 -3.10 10.04
N HIS A 71 -8.13 -4.40 10.26
CA HIS A 71 -8.98 -5.18 11.17
C HIS A 71 -8.59 -5.01 12.65
N GLY A 72 -7.56 -4.22 12.96
CA GLY A 72 -7.11 -3.94 14.32
C GLY A 72 -6.21 -5.01 14.93
N THR A 73 -5.86 -6.03 14.17
CA THR A 73 -4.94 -7.08 14.55
C THR A 73 -3.70 -7.08 13.66
N LEU A 74 -2.56 -7.40 14.26
CA LEU A 74 -1.26 -7.39 13.58
C LEU A 74 -1.23 -8.44 12.46
N ALA A 75 -0.91 -7.98 11.26
CA ALA A 75 -0.68 -8.80 10.09
C ALA A 75 0.67 -8.44 9.47
N VAL A 76 1.40 -9.45 9.00
CA VAL A 76 2.73 -9.27 8.39
C VAL A 76 2.77 -9.91 7.01
N ALA A 77 3.49 -9.28 6.09
CA ALA A 77 3.62 -9.75 4.72
C ALA A 77 4.33 -11.10 4.65
N LEU A 78 3.78 -12.02 3.87
CA LEU A 78 4.43 -13.28 3.51
C LEU A 78 4.90 -13.29 2.07
N ASN A 79 4.09 -12.73 1.16
CA ASN A 79 4.37 -12.79 -0.27
C ASN A 79 3.68 -11.64 -0.99
N LEU A 80 4.41 -11.00 -1.91
CA LEU A 80 3.86 -10.05 -2.86
C LEU A 80 4.34 -10.46 -4.26
N ASN A 81 3.39 -10.66 -5.16
CA ASN A 81 3.65 -11.01 -6.54
C ASN A 81 3.22 -9.86 -7.43
N THR A 82 4.19 -9.08 -7.91
CA THR A 82 3.96 -7.81 -8.61
C THR A 82 4.31 -7.91 -10.08
N THR A 83 3.42 -7.38 -10.92
CA THR A 83 3.65 -7.17 -12.36
C THR A 83 3.66 -5.68 -12.63
N TYR A 84 4.77 -5.16 -13.18
CA TYR A 84 4.88 -3.79 -13.66
C TYR A 84 4.35 -3.74 -15.09
N VAL A 85 3.27 -3.01 -15.31
CA VAL A 85 2.52 -3.04 -16.58
C VAL A 85 2.94 -1.91 -17.51
N SER A 86 3.08 -0.69 -16.97
CA SER A 86 3.50 0.49 -17.73
C SER A 86 4.27 1.47 -16.85
N SER A 87 5.05 2.34 -17.49
CA SER A 87 5.80 3.37 -16.78
C SER A 87 4.98 4.65 -16.68
N PRO A 88 4.85 5.24 -15.47
CA PRO A 88 4.18 6.53 -15.34
C PRO A 88 5.03 7.65 -15.95
N ALA A 89 4.35 8.72 -16.40
CA ALA A 89 5.03 9.94 -16.83
C ALA A 89 5.70 10.65 -15.64
N PRO A 90 6.82 11.36 -15.85
CA PRO A 90 7.45 12.15 -14.79
C PRO A 90 6.47 13.11 -14.11
N GLY A 91 6.49 13.15 -12.79
CA GLY A 91 5.60 14.00 -11.98
C GLY A 91 4.19 13.49 -11.80
N SER A 92 3.86 12.30 -12.34
CA SER A 92 2.53 11.70 -12.18
C SER A 92 2.17 11.49 -10.73
N ARG A 93 0.89 11.70 -10.41
CA ARG A 93 0.30 11.28 -9.14
C ARG A 93 -0.19 9.84 -9.29
N LEU A 94 0.36 8.95 -8.48
CA LEU A 94 0.06 7.53 -8.50
C LEU A 94 -0.81 7.16 -7.30
N THR A 95 -1.74 6.24 -7.52
CA THR A 95 -2.66 5.74 -6.50
C THR A 95 -2.57 4.23 -6.45
N ALA A 96 -2.30 3.67 -5.26
CA ALA A 96 -2.44 2.24 -5.01
C ALA A 96 -3.72 1.99 -4.22
N GLU A 97 -4.53 1.06 -4.69
CA GLU A 97 -5.69 0.57 -3.96
C GLU A 97 -5.49 -0.90 -3.62
N ALA A 98 -5.56 -1.23 -2.34
CA ALA A 98 -5.51 -2.60 -1.85
C ALA A 98 -6.90 -3.06 -1.41
N ARG A 99 -7.32 -4.23 -1.89
CA ARG A 99 -8.63 -4.82 -1.58
C ARG A 99 -8.46 -6.27 -1.14
N GLU A 100 -8.95 -6.57 0.04
CA GLU A 100 -9.02 -7.93 0.54
C GLU A 100 -10.04 -8.72 -0.28
N PHE A 101 -9.66 -9.91 -0.76
CA PHE A 101 -10.61 -10.80 -1.46
C PHE A 101 -10.78 -12.15 -0.75
N SER A 102 -9.95 -12.45 0.26
CA SER A 102 -10.04 -13.68 1.05
C SER A 102 -9.40 -13.46 2.42
N ARG A 103 -10.05 -13.92 3.46
CA ARG A 103 -9.55 -13.84 4.82
C ARG A 103 -9.94 -15.05 5.64
N THR A 104 -8.96 -15.63 6.34
CA THR A 104 -9.13 -16.64 7.37
C THR A 104 -8.59 -16.12 8.71
N ASN A 105 -8.60 -16.96 9.76
CA ASN A 105 -7.97 -16.56 11.02
C ASN A 105 -6.45 -16.39 10.92
N LYS A 106 -5.80 -17.07 9.98
CA LYS A 106 -4.34 -17.12 9.86
C LYS A 106 -3.80 -16.33 8.69
N THR A 107 -4.55 -16.20 7.61
CA THR A 107 -4.08 -15.58 6.36
C THR A 107 -5.15 -14.68 5.75
N ALA A 108 -4.71 -13.73 4.93
CA ALA A 108 -5.59 -12.95 4.08
C ALA A 108 -4.87 -12.61 2.77
N ASN A 109 -5.64 -12.52 1.70
CA ASN A 109 -5.14 -12.22 0.36
C ASN A 109 -5.72 -10.89 -0.11
N TYR A 110 -4.89 -10.13 -0.81
CA TYR A 110 -5.21 -8.80 -1.30
C TYR A 110 -4.90 -8.68 -2.79
N ASP A 111 -5.78 -7.98 -3.50
CA ASP A 111 -5.55 -7.52 -4.86
C ASP A 111 -5.19 -6.03 -4.77
N ILE A 112 -4.05 -5.64 -5.36
CA ILE A 112 -3.54 -4.28 -5.28
C ILE A 112 -3.26 -3.76 -6.68
N ARG A 113 -3.77 -2.58 -7.00
CA ARG A 113 -3.59 -1.95 -8.30
C ARG A 113 -3.04 -0.55 -8.13
N VAL A 114 -2.06 -0.21 -8.97
CA VAL A 114 -1.52 1.13 -9.08
C VAL A 114 -1.98 1.73 -10.39
N THR A 115 -2.60 2.91 -10.30
CA THR A 115 -3.06 3.69 -11.46
C THR A 115 -2.47 5.09 -11.40
N ASP A 116 -2.35 5.73 -12.57
CA ASP A 116 -2.01 7.15 -12.63
C ASP A 116 -3.28 8.03 -12.58
N ASP A 117 -3.11 9.34 -12.69
CA ASP A 117 -4.20 10.32 -12.65
C ASP A 117 -5.15 10.26 -13.87
N LYS A 118 -4.80 9.50 -14.91
CA LYS A 118 -5.64 9.23 -16.08
C LYS A 118 -6.35 7.86 -16.00
N GLY A 119 -6.13 7.11 -14.91
CA GLY A 119 -6.67 5.77 -14.75
C GLY A 119 -5.89 4.68 -15.48
N THR A 120 -4.71 4.98 -16.02
CA THR A 120 -3.85 3.99 -16.67
C THR A 120 -3.27 3.04 -15.63
N LEU A 121 -3.38 1.72 -15.88
CA LEU A 121 -2.80 0.71 -15.01
C LEU A 121 -1.28 0.73 -15.09
N ILE A 122 -0.61 0.99 -13.97
CA ILE A 122 0.84 1.05 -13.85
C ILE A 122 1.41 -0.27 -13.33
N ALA A 123 0.77 -0.85 -12.33
CA ALA A 123 1.19 -2.12 -11.73
C ALA A 123 0.01 -2.86 -11.13
N SER A 124 0.15 -4.17 -11.03
CA SER A 124 -0.84 -5.07 -10.41
C SER A 124 -0.10 -6.04 -9.49
N CYS A 125 -0.66 -6.29 -8.31
CA CYS A 125 -0.05 -7.14 -7.30
C CYS A 125 -1.09 -8.01 -6.62
N GLN A 126 -0.75 -9.29 -6.38
CA GLN A 126 -1.45 -10.14 -5.43
C GLN A 126 -0.55 -10.36 -4.23
N ALA A 127 -1.09 -10.21 -3.04
CA ALA A 127 -0.32 -10.23 -1.82
C ALA A 127 -0.99 -11.07 -0.73
N LEU A 128 -0.17 -11.71 0.10
CA LEU A 128 -0.58 -12.61 1.16
C LEU A 128 0.02 -12.15 2.49
N VAL A 129 -0.81 -12.04 3.53
CA VAL A 129 -0.36 -11.80 4.91
C VAL A 129 -0.55 -13.01 5.79
N TYR A 130 0.31 -13.11 6.80
CA TYR A 130 0.06 -13.90 8.00
C TYR A 130 -0.57 -13.01 9.07
N ARG A 131 -1.70 -13.46 9.62
CA ARG A 131 -2.44 -12.75 10.66
C ARG A 131 -2.02 -13.29 12.02
N LYS A 132 -1.28 -12.47 12.79
CA LYS A 132 -0.77 -12.88 14.11
C LYS A 132 -1.84 -12.92 15.19
N GLY A 133 -2.95 -12.19 15.01
CA GLY A 133 -4.07 -12.18 15.95
C GLY A 133 -3.89 -11.29 17.19
N SER A 134 -2.70 -10.77 17.44
CA SER A 134 -2.47 -9.80 18.51
C SER A 134 -2.98 -8.41 18.09
N PRO A 135 -3.41 -7.56 19.05
CA PRO A 135 -3.77 -6.18 18.74
C PRO A 135 -2.59 -5.39 18.13
N LEU A 136 -2.90 -4.35 17.38
CA LEU A 136 -1.88 -3.43 16.90
C LEU A 136 -1.18 -2.77 18.09
N PRO A 137 0.16 -2.69 18.11
CA PRO A 137 0.90 -2.21 19.29
C PRO A 137 0.73 -0.73 19.60
N PHE A 138 0.13 0.02 18.67
CA PHE A 138 -0.08 1.47 18.81
C PHE A 138 -1.56 1.86 19.03
N LEU A 139 -2.41 0.88 19.31
CA LEU A 139 -3.82 1.13 19.67
C LEU A 139 -3.96 1.68 21.09
#